data_3a9725115a5af59ccac0f4590075c137
#
_entry.id   3a9725115a5af59ccac0f4590075c137
#
_cell.length_a   1.000
_cell.length_b   1.000
_cell.length_c   1.000
_cell.angle_alpha   90.00
_cell.angle_beta   90.00
_cell.angle_gamma   90.00
#
_symmetry.space_group_name_H-M   'P 1'
#
loop_
_entity.id
_entity.type
_entity.pdbx_description
1 polymer ?
#
loop_
_entity_poly.entity_id
_entity_poly.type
_entity_poly.pdbx_seq_one_letter_code
_entity_poly.pdbx_strand_id
1 'polypeptide(L)'
;VHSDVRAMERVLDTAALLHWPVARLNGGICAASQRSELERLSPARTMLIEAADLDWRTVSSSALDDAKVCAGASGDLPRLSDVDLDVLALALQEGAILVTDDYRLQNAYKNAGGTVESVANAPSKHVWSWEGRCVGCGATSPLSGDVRRSKNDVVGECRVCGSPVKVKRKTS
;
A
#
# COMPACT_ATOMS: atom_id res chain seq x y z
N VAL A 1 -10.36 -33.56 -6.22
CA VAL A 1 -10.21 -32.51 -5.21
C VAL A 1 -10.00 -31.18 -5.94
N HIS A 2 -11.08 -30.48 -6.14
CA HIS A 2 -10.99 -29.14 -6.66
C HIS A 2 -10.71 -28.20 -5.49
N SER A 3 -9.45 -27.86 -5.31
CA SER A 3 -9.16 -26.70 -4.52
C SER A 3 -9.69 -25.49 -5.30
N ASP A 4 -10.87 -25.03 -4.94
CA ASP A 4 -11.31 -23.71 -5.31
C ASP A 4 -10.29 -22.74 -4.73
N VAL A 5 -9.35 -22.32 -5.57
CA VAL A 5 -8.59 -21.11 -5.31
C VAL A 5 -9.61 -19.97 -5.47
N ARG A 6 -10.43 -19.76 -4.46
CA ARG A 6 -11.18 -18.52 -4.33
C ARG A 6 -10.14 -17.43 -4.40
N ALA A 7 -10.24 -16.62 -5.45
CA ALA A 7 -9.48 -15.40 -5.51
C ALA A 7 -9.68 -14.72 -4.15
N MET A 8 -8.60 -14.53 -3.38
CA MET A 8 -8.71 -13.98 -2.03
C MET A 8 -9.38 -12.62 -2.13
N GLU A 9 -10.44 -12.45 -1.37
CA GLU A 9 -11.14 -11.17 -1.28
C GLU A 9 -10.21 -10.10 -0.72
N ARG A 10 -10.42 -8.86 -1.12
CA ARG A 10 -9.64 -7.71 -0.68
C ARG A 10 -10.52 -6.70 0.02
N VAL A 11 -10.13 -6.32 1.22
CA VAL A 11 -10.68 -5.17 1.92
C VAL A 11 -9.81 -3.96 1.58
N LEU A 12 -10.44 -2.93 1.05
CA LEU A 12 -9.75 -1.74 0.53
C LEU A 12 -9.77 -0.61 1.55
N ASP A 13 -8.60 -0.12 1.93
CA ASP A 13 -8.49 1.11 2.71
C ASP A 13 -8.85 2.33 1.85
N THR A 14 -9.14 3.44 2.49
CA THR A 14 -9.55 4.68 1.82
C THR A 14 -8.52 5.16 0.78
N ALA A 15 -7.23 4.96 1.03
CA ALA A 15 -6.18 5.28 0.07
C ALA A 15 -6.35 4.53 -1.27
N ALA A 16 -6.73 3.26 -1.25
CA ALA A 16 -7.01 2.50 -2.47
C ALA A 16 -8.24 3.06 -3.20
N LEU A 17 -9.29 3.42 -2.46
CA LEU A 17 -10.48 4.04 -3.02
C LEU A 17 -10.18 5.40 -3.67
N LEU A 18 -9.23 6.15 -3.12
CA LEU A 18 -8.80 7.44 -3.63
C LEU A 18 -7.91 7.36 -4.88
N HIS A 19 -7.06 6.34 -4.96
CA HIS A 19 -5.94 6.36 -5.91
C HIS A 19 -5.94 5.24 -6.96
N TRP A 20 -6.58 4.11 -6.69
CA TRP A 20 -6.60 3.01 -7.67
C TRP A 20 -7.45 3.34 -8.89
N PRO A 21 -7.11 2.80 -10.07
CA PRO A 21 -8.01 2.83 -11.22
C PRO A 21 -9.36 2.21 -10.84
N VAL A 22 -10.45 2.81 -11.32
CA VAL A 22 -11.83 2.36 -11.00
C VAL A 22 -12.01 0.87 -11.32
N ALA A 23 -11.49 0.42 -12.47
CA ALA A 23 -11.59 -0.98 -12.87
C ALA A 23 -10.92 -1.94 -11.87
N ARG A 24 -9.87 -1.49 -11.19
CA ARG A 24 -9.15 -2.29 -10.19
C ARG A 24 -9.90 -2.41 -8.86
N LEU A 25 -10.84 -1.51 -8.60
CA LEU A 25 -11.67 -1.51 -7.40
C LEU A 25 -12.74 -2.59 -7.43
N ASN A 26 -13.11 -3.09 -8.61
CA ASN A 26 -14.19 -4.06 -8.76
C ASN A 26 -13.94 -5.32 -7.93
N GLY A 27 -14.97 -5.74 -7.20
CA GLY A 27 -14.91 -6.87 -6.28
C GLY A 27 -14.32 -6.54 -4.91
N GLY A 28 -13.91 -5.31 -4.68
CA GLY A 28 -13.38 -4.86 -3.39
C GLY A 28 -14.45 -4.77 -2.30
N ILE A 29 -14.05 -5.06 -1.08
CA ILE A 29 -14.90 -4.96 0.11
C ILE A 29 -14.51 -3.69 0.87
N CYS A 30 -15.49 -2.92 1.27
CA CYS A 30 -15.29 -1.65 1.96
C CYS A 30 -16.18 -1.56 3.19
N ALA A 31 -15.71 -0.89 4.24
CA ALA A 31 -16.54 -0.57 5.40
C ALA A 31 -17.48 0.58 5.05
N ALA A 32 -18.73 0.49 5.48
CA ALA A 32 -19.74 1.51 5.21
C ALA A 32 -19.30 2.91 5.68
N SER A 33 -18.56 3.01 6.78
CA SER A 33 -18.04 4.27 7.33
C SER A 33 -17.03 4.96 6.41
N GLN A 34 -16.37 4.22 5.53
CA GLN A 34 -15.42 4.80 4.57
C GLN A 34 -16.09 5.72 3.54
N ARG A 35 -17.37 5.50 3.27
CA ARG A 35 -18.11 6.32 2.30
C ARG A 35 -18.17 7.79 2.72
N SER A 36 -18.48 8.05 3.98
CA SER A 36 -18.52 9.42 4.52
C SER A 36 -17.13 10.06 4.56
N GLU A 37 -16.11 9.29 4.92
CA GLU A 37 -14.73 9.76 4.90
C GLU A 37 -14.28 10.14 3.48
N LEU A 38 -14.56 9.27 2.52
CA LEU A 38 -14.21 9.50 1.11
C LEU A 38 -14.94 10.74 0.55
N GLU A 39 -16.22 10.91 0.87
CA GLU A 39 -16.99 12.07 0.44
C GLU A 39 -16.42 13.37 0.99
N ARG A 40 -15.95 13.37 2.23
CA ARG A 40 -15.28 14.51 2.84
C ARG A 40 -13.93 14.81 2.18
N LEU A 41 -13.15 13.76 1.85
CA LEU A 41 -11.81 13.91 1.28
C LEU A 41 -11.85 14.26 -0.21
N SER A 42 -12.74 13.66 -0.97
CA SER A 42 -12.88 13.88 -2.41
C SER A 42 -14.28 13.55 -2.92
N PRO A 43 -15.19 14.54 -2.94
CA PRO A 43 -16.51 14.34 -3.51
C PRO A 43 -16.50 13.86 -4.96
N ALA A 44 -15.55 14.37 -5.76
CA ALA A 44 -15.39 13.97 -7.16
C ALA A 44 -15.03 12.49 -7.29
N ARG A 45 -14.13 12.02 -6.44
CA ARG A 45 -13.73 10.60 -6.43
C ARG A 45 -14.89 9.71 -5.97
N THR A 46 -15.67 10.15 -5.00
CA THR A 46 -16.86 9.43 -4.54
C THR A 46 -17.83 9.18 -5.68
N MET A 47 -18.07 10.17 -6.50
CA MET A 47 -18.92 10.03 -7.69
C MET A 47 -18.34 9.05 -8.71
N LEU A 48 -17.02 9.14 -8.92
CA LEU A 48 -16.33 8.30 -9.89
C LEU A 48 -16.38 6.81 -9.51
N ILE A 49 -16.19 6.48 -8.24
CA ILE A 49 -16.18 5.09 -7.77
C ILE A 49 -17.57 4.46 -7.67
N GLU A 50 -18.66 5.23 -7.81
CA GLU A 50 -20.02 4.66 -7.91
C GLU A 50 -20.15 3.74 -9.12
N ALA A 51 -19.32 3.92 -10.15
CA ALA A 51 -19.27 3.04 -11.31
C ALA A 51 -18.56 1.71 -11.03
N ALA A 52 -17.83 1.59 -9.93
CA ALA A 52 -17.14 0.37 -9.54
C ALA A 52 -18.08 -0.58 -8.79
N ASP A 53 -17.86 -1.87 -8.97
CA ASP A 53 -18.58 -2.91 -8.23
C ASP A 53 -17.90 -3.13 -6.88
N LEU A 54 -18.30 -2.32 -5.89
CA LEU A 54 -17.79 -2.37 -4.52
C LEU A 54 -18.84 -2.93 -3.57
N ASP A 55 -18.40 -3.77 -2.66
CA ASP A 55 -19.23 -4.36 -1.62
C ASP A 55 -19.07 -3.57 -0.32
N TRP A 56 -20.03 -2.71 -0.03
CA TRP A 56 -20.06 -1.91 1.18
C TRP A 56 -20.73 -2.69 2.31
N ARG A 57 -19.99 -2.95 3.37
CA ARG A 57 -20.48 -3.76 4.50
C ARG A 57 -20.41 -3.00 5.81
N THR A 58 -21.39 -3.30 6.66
CA THR A 58 -21.39 -2.87 8.06
C THR A 58 -20.59 -3.86 8.89
N VAL A 59 -19.77 -3.33 9.78
CA VAL A 59 -18.95 -4.14 10.68
C VAL A 59 -19.76 -4.51 11.91
N SER A 60 -19.72 -5.78 12.35
CA SER A 60 -20.34 -6.22 13.57
C SER A 60 -19.60 -5.67 14.81
N SER A 61 -20.32 -5.48 15.91
CA SER A 61 -19.69 -5.03 17.17
C SER A 61 -18.64 -6.03 17.67
N SER A 62 -18.87 -7.32 17.47
CA SER A 62 -17.90 -8.38 17.81
C SER A 62 -16.60 -8.25 16.98
N ALA A 63 -16.71 -8.04 15.68
CA ALA A 63 -15.54 -7.83 14.81
C ALA A 63 -14.78 -6.55 15.19
N LEU A 64 -15.50 -5.49 15.56
CA LEU A 64 -14.88 -4.25 16.02
C LEU A 64 -14.12 -4.44 17.34
N ASP A 65 -14.66 -5.21 18.27
CA ASP A 65 -13.96 -5.54 19.51
C ASP A 65 -12.68 -6.35 19.24
N ASP A 66 -12.74 -7.31 18.33
CA ASP A 66 -11.56 -8.06 17.88
C ASP A 66 -10.50 -7.15 17.26
N ALA A 67 -10.91 -6.19 16.46
CA ALA A 67 -10.00 -5.21 15.85
C ALA A 67 -9.30 -4.36 16.93
N LYS A 68 -10.03 -3.93 17.95
CA LYS A 68 -9.47 -3.17 19.06
C LYS A 68 -8.44 -3.99 19.85
N VAL A 69 -8.73 -5.28 20.06
CA VAL A 69 -7.78 -6.19 20.72
C VAL A 69 -6.52 -6.36 19.89
N CYS A 70 -6.63 -6.56 18.58
CA CYS A 70 -5.49 -6.68 17.66
C CYS A 70 -4.65 -5.40 17.65
N ALA A 71 -5.28 -4.24 17.53
CA ALA A 71 -4.59 -2.96 17.51
C ALA A 71 -3.93 -2.65 18.86
N GLY A 72 -4.57 -3.03 19.97
CA GLY A 72 -4.00 -2.91 21.29
C GLY A 72 -2.77 -3.79 21.50
N ALA A 73 -2.82 -5.02 20.97
CA ALA A 73 -1.70 -5.97 21.05
C ALA A 73 -0.47 -5.50 20.26
N SER A 74 -0.67 -4.82 19.12
CA SER A 74 0.41 -4.26 18.33
C SER A 74 0.88 -2.88 18.81
N GLY A 75 0.17 -2.27 19.77
CA GLY A 75 0.47 -0.93 20.29
C GLY A 75 -0.05 0.22 19.42
N ASP A 76 -0.82 -0.07 18.39
CA ASP A 76 -1.27 0.93 17.41
C ASP A 76 -2.66 1.52 17.69
N LEU A 77 -3.40 0.95 18.65
CA LEU A 77 -4.79 1.34 18.95
C LEU A 77 -4.98 2.86 19.14
N PRO A 78 -4.14 3.59 19.90
CA PRO A 78 -4.34 5.01 20.11
C PRO A 78 -4.16 5.87 18.85
N ARG A 79 -3.60 5.29 17.80
CA ARG A 79 -3.26 6.00 16.56
C ARG A 79 -4.22 5.69 15.41
N LEU A 80 -5.14 4.76 15.61
CA LEU A 80 -6.13 4.38 14.60
C LEU A 80 -7.43 5.15 14.80
N SER A 81 -7.98 5.68 13.71
CA SER A 81 -9.30 6.29 13.70
C SER A 81 -10.41 5.23 13.79
N ASP A 82 -11.64 5.67 14.06
CA ASP A 82 -12.80 4.77 14.05
C ASP A 82 -12.98 4.08 12.69
N VAL A 83 -12.74 4.81 11.59
CA VAL A 83 -12.81 4.26 10.23
C VAL A 83 -11.70 3.22 10.02
N ASP A 84 -10.48 3.48 10.47
CA ASP A 84 -9.38 2.52 10.40
C ASP A 84 -9.71 1.23 11.15
N LEU A 85 -10.33 1.35 12.32
CA LEU A 85 -10.77 0.19 13.11
C LEU A 85 -11.86 -0.60 12.40
N ASP A 86 -12.79 0.07 11.73
CA ASP A 86 -13.82 -0.59 10.92
C ASP A 86 -13.18 -1.37 9.76
N VAL A 87 -12.20 -0.78 9.08
CA VAL A 87 -11.47 -1.45 7.99
C VAL A 87 -10.72 -2.68 8.51
N LEU A 88 -10.03 -2.56 9.63
CA LEU A 88 -9.34 -3.69 10.27
C LEU A 88 -10.32 -4.79 10.69
N ALA A 89 -11.43 -4.41 11.31
CA ALA A 89 -12.47 -5.33 11.73
C ALA A 89 -13.06 -6.10 10.56
N LEU A 90 -13.30 -5.41 9.45
CA LEU A 90 -13.83 -6.02 8.23
C LEU A 90 -12.84 -7.03 7.64
N ALA A 91 -11.56 -6.71 7.60
CA ALA A 91 -10.51 -7.61 7.14
C ALA A 91 -10.44 -8.87 8.01
N LEU A 92 -10.51 -8.71 9.33
CA LEU A 92 -10.53 -9.84 10.29
C LEU A 92 -11.78 -10.70 10.10
N GLN A 93 -12.95 -10.07 9.99
CA GLN A 93 -14.24 -10.75 9.82
C GLN A 93 -14.27 -11.60 8.55
N GLU A 94 -13.75 -11.09 7.45
CA GLU A 94 -13.79 -11.75 6.15
C GLU A 94 -12.57 -12.65 5.89
N GLY A 95 -11.54 -12.57 6.71
CA GLY A 95 -10.28 -13.27 6.46
C GLY A 95 -9.64 -12.85 5.13
N ALA A 96 -9.84 -11.60 4.74
CA ALA A 96 -9.45 -11.07 3.44
C ALA A 96 -8.04 -10.46 3.45
N ILE A 97 -7.50 -10.20 2.27
CA ILE A 97 -6.30 -9.38 2.12
C ILE A 97 -6.65 -7.94 2.46
N LEU A 98 -5.90 -7.32 3.33
CA LEU A 98 -6.05 -5.89 3.65
C LEU A 98 -5.14 -5.07 2.74
N VAL A 99 -5.74 -4.20 1.95
CA VAL A 99 -5.02 -3.30 1.02
C VAL A 99 -4.89 -1.93 1.67
N THR A 100 -3.71 -1.60 2.14
CA THR A 100 -3.43 -0.33 2.83
C THR A 100 -1.95 0.01 2.76
N ASP A 101 -1.64 1.31 2.74
CA ASP A 101 -0.30 1.83 2.92
C ASP A 101 -0.06 2.34 4.35
N ASP A 102 -1.08 2.35 5.19
CA ASP A 102 -0.93 2.73 6.60
C ASP A 102 -0.17 1.63 7.35
N TYR A 103 1.04 1.96 7.77
CA TYR A 103 1.92 1.06 8.51
C TYR A 103 1.25 0.50 9.77
N ARG A 104 0.44 1.30 10.46
CA ARG A 104 -0.24 0.90 11.70
C ARG A 104 -1.27 -0.19 11.44
N LEU A 105 -2.08 -0.03 10.38
CA LEU A 105 -3.03 -1.05 9.95
C LEU A 105 -2.31 -2.31 9.48
N GLN A 106 -1.25 -2.18 8.71
CA GLN A 106 -0.45 -3.31 8.26
C GLN A 106 0.10 -4.10 9.45
N ASN A 107 0.68 -3.40 10.41
CA ASN A 107 1.30 -4.01 11.60
C ASN A 107 0.27 -4.76 12.44
N ALA A 108 -0.87 -4.14 12.74
CA ALA A 108 -1.94 -4.76 13.51
C ALA A 108 -2.47 -6.03 12.83
N TYR A 109 -2.71 -5.96 11.52
CA TYR A 109 -3.28 -7.07 10.77
C TYR A 109 -2.28 -8.22 10.60
N LYS A 110 -1.01 -7.92 10.33
CA LYS A 110 0.07 -8.93 10.26
C LYS A 110 0.26 -9.64 11.60
N ASN A 111 0.22 -8.91 12.72
CA ASN A 111 0.29 -9.51 14.05
C ASN A 111 -0.86 -10.47 14.33
N ALA A 112 -2.02 -10.23 13.74
CA ALA A 112 -3.17 -11.13 13.83
C ALA A 112 -3.09 -12.32 12.86
N GLY A 113 -2.03 -12.41 12.06
CA GLY A 113 -1.84 -13.47 11.06
C GLY A 113 -2.44 -13.15 9.70
N GLY A 114 -2.86 -11.90 9.46
CA GLY A 114 -3.48 -11.48 8.21
C GLY A 114 -2.47 -11.17 7.10
N THR A 115 -2.94 -11.19 5.87
CA THR A 115 -2.17 -10.84 4.67
C THR A 115 -2.45 -9.40 4.27
N VAL A 116 -1.41 -8.66 3.94
CA VAL A 116 -1.47 -7.23 3.59
C VAL A 116 -0.92 -7.00 2.20
N GLU A 117 -1.55 -6.11 1.45
CA GLU A 117 -1.01 -5.56 0.20
C GLU A 117 -0.88 -4.04 0.32
N SER A 118 0.13 -3.48 -0.31
CA SER A 118 0.31 -2.04 -0.40
C SER A 118 -0.54 -1.45 -1.52
N VAL A 119 -1.07 -0.25 -1.32
CA VAL A 119 -1.79 0.51 -2.36
C VAL A 119 -0.84 0.96 -3.47
N ALA A 120 0.31 1.54 -3.09
CA ALA A 120 1.29 2.09 -4.01
C ALA A 120 2.11 1.01 -4.72
N ASN A 121 2.41 -0.08 -4.02
CA ASN A 121 3.12 -1.23 -4.58
C ASN A 121 2.13 -2.25 -5.14
N ALA A 122 1.28 -1.82 -6.03
CA ALA A 122 0.72 -2.78 -6.95
C ALA A 122 1.86 -3.66 -7.47
N PRO A 123 1.62 -4.96 -7.80
CA PRO A 123 2.62 -5.79 -8.48
C PRO A 123 3.08 -4.99 -9.69
N SER A 124 3.95 -4.06 -9.40
CA SER A 124 4.27 -3.03 -10.31
C SER A 124 5.33 -3.56 -11.21
N LYS A 125 5.11 -3.33 -12.41
CA LYS A 125 6.08 -3.33 -13.47
C LYS A 125 7.21 -2.32 -13.23
N HIS A 126 7.26 -1.66 -12.08
CA HIS A 126 8.28 -0.68 -11.72
C HIS A 126 9.21 -1.26 -10.68
N VAL A 127 10.18 -2.02 -11.15
CA VAL A 127 11.39 -2.27 -10.38
C VAL A 127 12.20 -0.98 -10.45
N TRP A 128 12.34 -0.31 -9.32
CA TRP A 128 13.25 0.82 -9.24
C TRP A 128 14.67 0.31 -9.44
N SER A 129 15.27 0.64 -10.57
CA SER A 129 16.68 0.37 -10.81
C SER A 129 17.49 1.64 -10.55
N TRP A 130 18.67 1.46 -9.99
CA TRP A 130 19.60 2.53 -9.69
C TRP A 130 20.80 2.45 -10.60
N GLU A 131 21.34 3.59 -10.97
CA GLU A 131 22.55 3.69 -11.76
C GLU A 131 23.52 4.70 -11.14
N GLY A 132 24.82 4.56 -11.44
CA GLY A 132 25.79 5.60 -11.18
C GLY A 132 25.73 6.64 -12.27
N ARG A 133 25.63 7.90 -11.92
CA ARG A 133 25.65 9.02 -12.87
C ARG A 133 26.73 10.01 -12.49
N CYS A 134 27.60 10.32 -13.45
CA CYS A 134 28.62 11.35 -13.27
C CYS A 134 27.97 12.73 -13.14
N VAL A 135 28.37 13.49 -12.11
CA VAL A 135 27.86 14.85 -11.89
C VAL A 135 28.42 15.86 -12.90
N GLY A 136 29.56 15.55 -13.56
CA GLY A 136 30.20 16.41 -14.55
C GLY A 136 29.69 16.19 -15.97
N CYS A 137 29.89 15.00 -16.52
CA CYS A 137 29.58 14.70 -17.94
C CYS A 137 28.27 13.97 -18.14
N GLY A 138 27.59 13.53 -17.08
CA GLY A 138 26.34 12.78 -17.18
C GLY A 138 26.46 11.32 -17.59
N ALA A 139 27.69 10.80 -17.72
CA ALA A 139 27.92 9.40 -18.07
C ALA A 139 27.30 8.47 -17.02
N THR A 140 26.62 7.42 -17.48
CA THR A 140 25.95 6.45 -16.62
C THR A 140 26.76 5.14 -16.56
N SER A 141 26.72 4.49 -15.40
CA SER A 141 27.37 3.20 -15.21
C SER A 141 26.50 2.29 -14.34
N PRO A 142 26.54 0.96 -14.58
CA PRO A 142 25.80 0.02 -13.75
C PRO A 142 26.38 -0.03 -12.34
N LEU A 143 25.48 -0.13 -11.34
CA LEU A 143 25.85 -0.38 -9.96
C LEU A 143 25.84 -1.89 -9.69
N SER A 144 26.81 -2.38 -8.93
CA SER A 144 26.81 -3.76 -8.45
C SER A 144 25.68 -3.95 -7.44
N GLY A 145 24.87 -5.02 -7.62
CA GLY A 145 23.57 -5.22 -7.01
C GLY A 145 23.52 -5.39 -5.49
N ASP A 146 24.64 -5.45 -4.80
CA ASP A 146 24.70 -5.77 -3.36
C ASP A 146 24.89 -4.55 -2.45
N VAL A 147 24.86 -3.35 -3.01
CA VAL A 147 25.19 -2.16 -2.22
C VAL A 147 23.92 -1.41 -1.86
N ARG A 148 23.52 -1.47 -0.60
CA ARG A 148 22.51 -0.57 -0.03
C ARG A 148 23.12 0.83 0.06
N ARG A 149 22.75 1.70 -0.88
CA ARG A 149 23.22 3.08 -0.89
C ARG A 149 22.04 4.03 -0.99
N SER A 150 22.16 5.15 -0.32
CA SER A 150 21.18 6.22 -0.40
C SER A 150 21.33 6.98 -1.72
N LYS A 151 20.23 7.56 -2.18
CA LYS A 151 20.24 8.45 -3.32
C LYS A 151 21.28 9.58 -3.09
N ASN A 152 22.08 9.87 -4.10
CA ASN A 152 23.16 10.85 -4.11
C ASN A 152 24.45 10.43 -3.37
N ASP A 153 24.57 9.20 -2.91
CA ASP A 153 25.87 8.71 -2.41
C ASP A 153 26.89 8.69 -3.55
N VAL A 154 28.12 9.07 -3.21
CA VAL A 154 29.25 9.00 -4.14
C VAL A 154 29.77 7.56 -4.16
N VAL A 155 29.81 6.96 -5.34
CA VAL A 155 30.21 5.55 -5.53
C VAL A 155 31.57 5.40 -6.23
N GLY A 156 32.21 6.50 -6.61
CA GLY A 156 33.50 6.49 -7.27
C GLY A 156 33.74 7.72 -8.12
N GLU A 157 34.74 7.64 -8.98
CA GLU A 157 35.11 8.67 -9.92
C GLU A 157 34.77 8.25 -11.36
N CYS A 158 34.37 9.21 -12.17
CA CYS A 158 34.09 8.97 -13.58
C CYS A 158 35.37 8.67 -14.36
N ARG A 159 35.39 7.62 -15.15
CA ARG A 159 36.53 7.24 -15.99
C ARG A 159 36.75 8.19 -17.17
N VAL A 160 35.74 8.98 -17.50
CA VAL A 160 35.79 9.91 -18.64
C VAL A 160 36.31 11.29 -18.22
N CYS A 161 35.75 11.86 -17.13
CA CYS A 161 36.08 13.25 -16.72
C CYS A 161 36.63 13.40 -15.32
N GLY A 162 36.71 12.32 -14.53
CA GLY A 162 37.22 12.34 -13.17
C GLY A 162 36.28 12.93 -12.11
N SER A 163 35.08 13.38 -12.48
CA SER A 163 34.12 13.93 -11.55
C SER A 163 33.46 12.82 -10.69
N PRO A 164 32.93 13.16 -9.51
CA PRO A 164 32.22 12.15 -8.68
C PRO A 164 31.05 11.50 -9.40
N VAL A 165 30.87 10.21 -9.22
CA VAL A 165 29.72 9.45 -9.67
C VAL A 165 28.76 9.26 -8.50
N LYS A 166 27.53 9.71 -8.65
CA LYS A 166 26.47 9.60 -7.63
C LYS A 166 25.41 8.58 -8.01
N VAL A 167 24.79 7.98 -7.00
CA VAL A 167 23.65 7.09 -7.18
C VAL A 167 22.42 7.89 -7.59
N LYS A 168 21.86 7.56 -8.73
CA LYS A 168 20.63 8.17 -9.25
C LYS A 168 19.63 7.10 -9.67
N ARG A 169 18.35 7.45 -9.62
CA ARG A 169 17.29 6.59 -10.13
C ARG A 169 17.37 6.54 -11.64
N LYS A 170 17.35 5.32 -12.17
CA LYS A 170 17.31 5.14 -13.62
C LYS A 170 15.95 5.61 -14.14
N THR A 171 15.97 6.60 -15.01
CA THR A 171 14.78 7.05 -15.76
C THR A 171 14.69 6.22 -17.04
N SER A 172 13.61 5.48 -17.16
CA SER A 172 13.29 4.79 -18.41
C SER A 172 12.69 5.76 -19.39
#